data_c56c1bf9ff7f9cf44e1957f38d53e372
#
_entry.id   c56c1bf9ff7f9cf44e1957f38d53e372
#
_cell.length_a   1.000
_cell.length_b   1.000
_cell.length_c   1.000
_cell.angle_alpha   90.00
_cell.angle_beta   90.00
_cell.angle_gamma   90.00
#
_symmetry.space_group_name_H-M   'P 1'
#
loop_
_entity.id
_entity.type
_entity.pdbx_description
1 polymer ?
#
loop_
_entity_poly.entity_id
_entity_poly.type
_entity_poly.pdbx_seq_one_letter_code
_entity_poly.pdbx_strand_id
1 'polypeptide(L)'
;MALGVGLCIMGPACAATLDGWMGDGPTALAFFGFIGLGLLFILPAAMEHSAFTKAHPYVANFYTDDQRMAERGAKGRRIAAGICIVFFGLAIEAFADRHGDLPIANGLFLLCVAAGVSLIVYASILQNRMDIEDYNISALEDLSEEEIAGIVGEDRAPAVLEKVRRSKRKGAVCGIIMLVATAIALPLMFWATWYGDPFWISYFWLPWLVGGLLCGAACIAIDMRA
;
A
#
# COMPACT_ATOMS: atom_id res chain seq x y z
N MET A 1 -4.70 10.89 -1.85
CA MET A 1 -3.85 9.70 -1.72
C MET A 1 -3.94 8.77 -2.94
N ALA A 2 -5.08 8.16 -3.31
CA ALA A 2 -5.15 7.21 -4.45
C ALA A 2 -4.61 7.77 -5.78
N LEU A 3 -4.94 9.01 -6.13
CA LEU A 3 -4.37 9.69 -7.29
C LEU A 3 -2.84 9.84 -7.21
N GLY A 4 -2.31 10.17 -6.03
CA GLY A 4 -0.87 10.29 -5.85
C GLY A 4 -0.14 8.97 -6.04
N VAL A 5 -0.71 7.86 -5.57
CA VAL A 5 -0.16 6.51 -5.80
C VAL A 5 -0.16 6.19 -7.30
N GLY A 6 -1.26 6.49 -8.01
CA GLY A 6 -1.33 6.31 -9.45
C GLY A 6 -0.26 7.11 -10.21
N LEU A 7 -0.06 8.37 -9.84
CA LEU A 7 0.98 9.22 -10.43
C LEU A 7 2.39 8.66 -10.18
N CYS A 8 2.67 8.17 -8.97
CA CYS A 8 3.96 7.52 -8.69
C CYS A 8 4.21 6.30 -9.57
N ILE A 9 3.18 5.51 -9.91
CA ILE A 9 3.30 4.36 -10.80
C ILE A 9 3.39 4.81 -12.28
N MET A 10 2.78 5.94 -12.63
CA MET A 10 2.91 6.53 -13.97
C MET A 10 4.34 6.96 -14.31
N GLY A 11 5.16 7.32 -13.33
CA GLY A 11 6.57 7.67 -13.55
C GLY A 11 7.33 6.56 -14.31
N PRO A 12 7.42 5.34 -13.76
CA PRO A 12 7.98 4.19 -14.46
C PRO A 12 7.31 3.89 -15.80
N ALA A 13 5.98 4.04 -15.90
CA ALA A 13 5.24 3.80 -17.14
C ALA A 13 5.66 4.76 -18.25
N CYS A 14 5.75 6.05 -17.95
CA CYS A 14 6.23 7.05 -18.89
C CYS A 14 7.71 6.84 -19.25
N ALA A 15 8.55 6.50 -18.26
CA ALA A 15 9.95 6.22 -18.52
C ALA A 15 10.11 5.04 -19.48
N ALA A 16 9.43 3.92 -19.24
CA ALA A 16 9.49 2.74 -20.09
C ALA A 16 9.00 2.99 -21.53
N THR A 17 8.04 3.92 -21.74
CA THR A 17 7.57 4.29 -23.09
C THR A 17 8.51 5.26 -23.80
N LEU A 18 9.17 6.15 -23.05
CA LEU A 18 10.01 7.21 -23.64
C LEU A 18 11.46 6.77 -23.87
N ASP A 19 11.92 5.72 -23.18
CA ASP A 19 13.30 5.25 -23.21
C ASP A 19 13.83 5.00 -24.63
N GLY A 20 13.00 4.42 -25.50
CA GLY A 20 13.35 4.18 -26.90
C GLY A 20 13.24 5.39 -27.85
N TRP A 21 12.71 6.55 -27.40
CA TRP A 21 12.32 7.66 -28.28
C TRP A 21 13.02 8.98 -27.97
N MET A 22 13.29 9.27 -26.71
CA MET A 22 13.72 10.60 -26.28
C MET A 22 15.08 10.65 -25.58
N GLY A 23 15.73 9.51 -25.36
CA GLY A 23 17.00 9.41 -24.62
C GLY A 23 16.84 9.64 -23.11
N ASP A 24 17.94 9.53 -22.38
CA ASP A 24 17.96 9.42 -20.91
C ASP A 24 17.45 10.65 -20.15
N GLY A 25 17.74 11.84 -20.67
CA GLY A 25 17.38 13.11 -19.97
C GLY A 25 15.87 13.33 -19.85
N PRO A 26 15.10 13.38 -20.94
CA PRO A 26 13.64 13.50 -20.88
C PRO A 26 12.95 12.35 -20.17
N THR A 27 13.48 11.12 -20.29
CA THR A 27 12.98 9.92 -19.61
C THR A 27 13.13 10.05 -18.09
N ALA A 28 14.30 10.48 -17.60
CA ALA A 28 14.53 10.75 -16.20
C ALA A 28 13.65 11.89 -15.67
N LEU A 29 13.47 12.96 -16.44
CA LEU A 29 12.61 14.09 -16.07
C LEU A 29 11.14 13.63 -15.91
N ALA A 30 10.64 12.82 -16.83
CA ALA A 30 9.29 12.26 -16.75
C ALA A 30 9.15 11.36 -15.53
N PHE A 31 10.09 10.44 -15.29
CA PHE A 31 10.10 9.54 -14.14
C PHE A 31 10.03 10.31 -12.82
N PHE A 32 10.99 11.19 -12.56
CA PHE A 32 11.02 11.95 -11.30
C PHE A 32 9.92 13.01 -11.21
N GLY A 33 9.48 13.58 -12.34
CA GLY A 33 8.39 14.53 -12.40
C GLY A 33 7.06 13.94 -11.93
N PHE A 34 6.70 12.75 -12.40
CA PHE A 34 5.49 12.06 -11.97
C PHE A 34 5.56 11.59 -10.52
N ILE A 35 6.74 11.11 -10.05
CA ILE A 35 6.93 10.78 -8.65
C ILE A 35 6.78 12.02 -7.76
N GLY A 36 7.41 13.14 -8.14
CA GLY A 36 7.29 14.41 -7.42
C GLY A 36 5.85 14.90 -7.34
N LEU A 37 5.11 14.87 -8.45
CA LEU A 37 3.69 15.17 -8.49
C LEU A 37 2.88 14.23 -7.59
N GLY A 38 3.16 12.93 -7.63
CA GLY A 38 2.50 11.96 -6.77
C GLY A 38 2.69 12.26 -5.28
N LEU A 39 3.92 12.61 -4.88
CA LEU A 39 4.25 12.99 -3.50
C LEU A 39 3.54 14.28 -3.08
N LEU A 40 3.38 15.27 -3.97
CA LEU A 40 2.62 16.50 -3.69
C LEU A 40 1.15 16.22 -3.34
N PHE A 41 0.55 15.13 -3.83
CA PHE A 41 -0.80 14.72 -3.45
C PHE A 41 -0.84 13.81 -2.22
N ILE A 42 0.20 13.00 -1.98
CA ILE A 42 0.23 12.05 -0.86
C ILE A 42 0.57 12.75 0.43
N LEU A 43 1.63 13.60 0.45
CA LEU A 43 2.15 14.18 1.69
C LEU A 43 1.15 15.11 2.39
N PRO A 44 0.51 16.09 1.71
CA PRO A 44 -0.48 16.93 2.38
C PRO A 44 -1.67 16.13 2.92
N ALA A 45 -2.19 15.19 2.11
CA ALA A 45 -3.30 14.34 2.54
C ALA A 45 -2.94 13.43 3.74
N ALA A 46 -1.70 12.97 3.84
CA ALA A 46 -1.22 12.22 5.00
C ALA A 46 -1.08 13.11 6.24
N MET A 47 -0.55 14.32 6.08
CA MET A 47 -0.41 15.29 7.17
C MET A 47 -1.78 15.76 7.70
N GLU A 48 -2.72 16.06 6.81
CA GLU A 48 -4.10 16.42 7.19
C GLU A 48 -4.78 15.28 7.94
N HIS A 49 -4.62 14.04 7.46
CA HIS A 49 -5.16 12.86 8.13
C HIS A 49 -4.56 12.69 9.53
N SER A 50 -3.24 12.81 9.66
CA SER A 50 -2.55 12.73 10.95
C SER A 50 -2.99 13.84 11.91
N ALA A 51 -3.13 15.08 11.43
CA ALA A 51 -3.61 16.19 12.23
C ALA A 51 -5.05 15.97 12.69
N PHE A 52 -5.92 15.48 11.81
CA PHE A 52 -7.31 15.16 12.14
C PHE A 52 -7.39 14.04 13.20
N THR A 53 -6.60 12.98 13.05
CA THR A 53 -6.57 11.85 13.99
C THR A 53 -6.12 12.30 15.39
N LYS A 54 -5.11 13.17 15.48
CA LYS A 54 -4.66 13.74 16.76
C LYS A 54 -5.71 14.64 17.41
N ALA A 55 -6.48 15.38 16.60
CA ALA A 55 -7.54 16.26 17.12
C ALA A 55 -8.80 15.49 17.56
N HIS A 56 -9.04 14.31 16.97
CA HIS A 56 -10.23 13.48 17.22
C HIS A 56 -9.83 12.02 17.48
N PRO A 57 -9.21 11.73 18.63
CA PRO A 57 -8.66 10.39 18.93
C PRO A 57 -9.75 9.33 19.15
N TYR A 58 -10.99 9.74 19.38
CA TYR A 58 -12.11 8.84 19.57
C TYR A 58 -13.36 9.38 18.90
N VAL A 59 -13.98 8.56 18.04
CA VAL A 59 -15.22 8.89 17.32
C VAL A 59 -16.27 7.82 17.63
N ALA A 60 -17.49 8.25 17.97
CA ALA A 60 -18.60 7.34 18.15
C ALA A 60 -19.02 6.72 16.82
N ASN A 61 -19.41 5.45 16.85
CA ASN A 61 -19.87 4.76 15.67
C ASN A 61 -21.27 5.26 15.27
N PHE A 62 -21.37 5.88 14.11
CA PHE A 62 -22.63 6.43 13.56
C PHE A 62 -23.11 5.73 12.28
N TYR A 63 -22.33 4.75 11.76
CA TYR A 63 -22.74 4.00 10.58
C TYR A 63 -23.66 2.84 10.93
N THR A 64 -24.73 2.68 10.13
CA THR A 64 -25.62 1.53 10.23
C THR A 64 -25.01 0.28 9.60
N ASP A 65 -25.46 -0.89 10.03
CA ASP A 65 -24.97 -2.17 9.51
C ASP A 65 -25.29 -2.32 8.01
N ASP A 66 -26.42 -1.79 7.54
CA ASP A 66 -26.81 -1.78 6.14
C ASP A 66 -25.83 -0.95 5.28
N GLN A 67 -25.40 0.21 5.78
CA GLN A 67 -24.40 1.04 5.11
C GLN A 67 -23.06 0.34 5.00
N ARG A 68 -22.64 -0.34 6.07
CA ARG A 68 -21.39 -1.13 6.07
C ARG A 68 -21.44 -2.30 5.10
N MET A 69 -22.58 -3.03 5.04
CA MET A 69 -22.75 -4.14 4.11
C MET A 69 -22.76 -3.65 2.65
N ALA A 70 -23.45 -2.55 2.36
CA ALA A 70 -23.47 -1.95 1.03
C ALA A 70 -22.05 -1.55 0.56
N GLU A 71 -21.25 -0.91 1.43
CA GLU A 71 -19.87 -0.54 1.08
C GLU A 71 -18.93 -1.73 0.96
N ARG A 72 -19.08 -2.77 1.79
CA ARG A 72 -18.31 -4.02 1.62
C ARG A 72 -18.53 -4.64 0.24
N GLY A 73 -19.80 -4.69 -0.22
CA GLY A 73 -20.15 -5.15 -1.56
C GLY A 73 -19.57 -4.25 -2.67
N ALA A 74 -19.62 -2.94 -2.48
CA ALA A 74 -19.04 -1.97 -3.41
C ALA A 74 -17.51 -2.07 -3.47
N LYS A 75 -16.82 -2.26 -2.33
CA LYS A 75 -15.38 -2.51 -2.27
C LYS A 75 -15.00 -3.74 -3.08
N GLY A 76 -15.70 -4.87 -2.87
CA GLY A 76 -15.42 -6.10 -3.59
C GLY A 76 -15.45 -5.90 -5.11
N ARG A 77 -16.49 -5.19 -5.61
CA ARG A 77 -16.60 -4.86 -7.05
C ARG A 77 -15.46 -3.95 -7.53
N ARG A 78 -15.09 -2.92 -6.75
CA ARG A 78 -14.00 -1.99 -7.12
C ARG A 78 -12.64 -2.71 -7.14
N ILE A 79 -12.37 -3.58 -6.17
CA ILE A 79 -11.13 -4.38 -6.12
C ILE A 79 -11.09 -5.35 -7.30
N ALA A 80 -12.18 -6.07 -7.57
CA ALA A 80 -12.26 -6.97 -8.72
C ALA A 80 -12.03 -6.23 -10.04
N ALA A 81 -12.63 -5.05 -10.21
CA ALA A 81 -12.39 -4.20 -11.38
C ALA A 81 -10.91 -3.78 -11.48
N GLY A 82 -10.28 -3.38 -10.38
CA GLY A 82 -8.85 -3.04 -10.36
C GLY A 82 -7.97 -4.21 -10.77
N ILE A 83 -8.25 -5.40 -10.25
CA ILE A 83 -7.53 -6.64 -10.61
C ILE A 83 -7.74 -6.96 -12.10
N CYS A 84 -8.97 -6.86 -12.61
CA CYS A 84 -9.25 -7.10 -14.03
C CYS A 84 -8.49 -6.13 -14.93
N ILE A 85 -8.35 -4.85 -14.56
CA ILE A 85 -7.57 -3.86 -15.32
C ILE A 85 -6.09 -4.29 -15.37
N VAL A 86 -5.51 -4.75 -14.25
CA VAL A 86 -4.12 -5.23 -14.22
C VAL A 86 -3.95 -6.47 -15.11
N PHE A 87 -4.85 -7.45 -15.03
CA PHE A 87 -4.81 -8.63 -15.89
C PHE A 87 -4.98 -8.29 -17.36
N PHE A 88 -5.81 -7.30 -17.68
CA PHE A 88 -5.95 -6.82 -19.04
C PHE A 88 -4.63 -6.22 -19.56
N GLY A 89 -3.93 -5.45 -18.73
CA GLY A 89 -2.59 -4.97 -19.04
C GLY A 89 -1.59 -6.10 -19.30
N LEU A 90 -1.58 -7.13 -18.46
CA LEU A 90 -0.75 -8.33 -18.66
C LEU A 90 -1.07 -9.06 -19.97
N ALA A 91 -2.35 -9.14 -20.35
CA ALA A 91 -2.76 -9.76 -21.61
C ALA A 91 -2.25 -8.96 -22.82
N ILE A 92 -2.26 -7.62 -22.75
CA ILE A 92 -1.70 -6.75 -23.80
C ILE A 92 -0.19 -6.99 -23.94
N GLU A 93 0.53 -7.04 -22.82
CA GLU A 93 1.98 -7.31 -22.79
C GLU A 93 2.30 -8.67 -23.43
N ALA A 94 1.62 -9.72 -22.98
CA ALA A 94 1.80 -11.08 -23.51
C ALA A 94 1.42 -11.20 -25.01
N PHE A 95 0.50 -10.37 -25.49
CA PHE A 95 0.15 -10.32 -26.91
C PHE A 95 1.23 -9.60 -27.72
N ALA A 96 1.75 -8.49 -27.21
CA ALA A 96 2.79 -7.70 -27.86
C ALA A 96 4.10 -8.48 -27.99
N ASP A 97 4.50 -9.19 -26.94
CA ASP A 97 5.71 -10.05 -26.92
C ASP A 97 5.73 -11.08 -28.06
N ARG A 98 4.54 -11.62 -28.43
CA ARG A 98 4.41 -12.55 -29.56
C ARG A 98 4.52 -11.90 -30.94
N HIS A 99 4.30 -10.60 -31.06
CA HIS A 99 4.21 -9.89 -32.35
C HIS A 99 5.41 -8.98 -32.62
N GLY A 100 6.42 -9.01 -31.77
CA GLY A 100 7.68 -8.25 -31.87
C GLY A 100 7.62 -6.98 -31.01
N ASP A 101 8.40 -6.99 -29.93
CA ASP A 101 8.61 -5.94 -28.92
C ASP A 101 8.11 -4.55 -29.31
N LEU A 102 6.88 -4.26 -28.93
CA LEU A 102 6.31 -2.93 -29.09
C LEU A 102 6.59 -2.12 -27.82
N PRO A 103 7.48 -1.12 -27.82
CA PRO A 103 7.80 -0.32 -26.62
C PRO A 103 6.57 0.31 -25.96
N ILE A 104 5.51 0.56 -26.77
CA ILE A 104 4.24 1.08 -26.28
C ILE A 104 3.48 0.09 -25.41
N ALA A 105 3.67 -1.22 -25.59
CA ALA A 105 2.96 -2.24 -24.81
C ALA A 105 3.38 -2.24 -23.34
N ASN A 106 4.67 -2.14 -23.06
CA ASN A 106 5.23 -1.99 -21.71
C ASN A 106 4.62 -0.79 -20.98
N GLY A 107 4.56 0.36 -21.66
CA GLY A 107 3.95 1.55 -21.09
C GLY A 107 2.45 1.40 -20.86
N LEU A 108 1.74 0.77 -21.79
CA LEU A 108 0.30 0.53 -21.63
C LEU A 108 0.00 -0.46 -20.50
N PHE A 109 0.81 -1.51 -20.36
CA PHE A 109 0.75 -2.42 -19.21
C PHE A 109 0.91 -1.66 -17.88
N LEU A 110 1.96 -0.84 -17.75
CA LEU A 110 2.20 -0.06 -16.54
C LEU A 110 1.11 0.98 -16.27
N LEU A 111 0.50 1.56 -17.32
CA LEU A 111 -0.69 2.42 -17.17
C LEU A 111 -1.89 1.64 -16.62
N CYS A 112 -2.11 0.42 -17.10
CA CYS A 112 -3.14 -0.46 -16.54
C CYS A 112 -2.85 -0.80 -15.08
N VAL A 113 -1.59 -1.06 -14.72
CA VAL A 113 -1.18 -1.27 -13.32
C VAL A 113 -1.44 -0.01 -12.48
N ALA A 114 -1.06 1.17 -12.96
CA ALA A 114 -1.32 2.44 -12.27
C ALA A 114 -2.81 2.67 -12.02
N ALA A 115 -3.65 2.46 -13.02
CA ALA A 115 -5.10 2.60 -12.91
C ALA A 115 -5.72 1.55 -11.97
N GLY A 116 -5.34 0.28 -12.11
CA GLY A 116 -5.83 -0.83 -11.29
C GLY A 116 -5.47 -0.67 -9.82
N VAL A 117 -4.19 -0.36 -9.52
CA VAL A 117 -3.71 -0.13 -8.16
C VAL A 117 -4.37 1.11 -7.55
N SER A 118 -4.52 2.22 -8.31
CA SER A 118 -5.21 3.42 -7.83
C SER A 118 -6.66 3.12 -7.44
N LEU A 119 -7.37 2.31 -8.23
CA LEU A 119 -8.74 1.90 -7.94
C LEU A 119 -8.83 1.01 -6.68
N ILE A 120 -7.88 0.10 -6.49
CA ILE A 120 -7.80 -0.77 -5.29
C ILE A 120 -7.52 0.09 -4.04
N VAL A 121 -6.55 1.02 -4.12
CA VAL A 121 -6.23 1.94 -3.02
C VAL A 121 -7.43 2.83 -2.69
N TYR A 122 -8.11 3.38 -3.71
CA TYR A 122 -9.32 4.17 -3.51
C TYR A 122 -10.43 3.38 -2.81
N ALA A 123 -10.67 2.12 -3.24
CA ALA A 123 -11.64 1.23 -2.60
C ALA A 123 -11.30 0.94 -1.13
N SER A 124 -10.02 0.79 -0.81
CA SER A 124 -9.54 0.55 0.55
C SER A 124 -9.72 1.79 1.44
N ILE A 125 -9.40 2.98 0.94
CA ILE A 125 -9.58 4.25 1.66
C ILE A 125 -11.05 4.49 1.99
N LEU A 126 -11.97 4.22 1.06
CA LEU A 126 -13.40 4.39 1.28
C LEU A 126 -13.94 3.47 2.38
N GLN A 127 -13.48 2.23 2.41
CA GLN A 127 -13.89 1.30 3.47
C GLN A 127 -13.31 1.68 4.83
N ASN A 128 -12.03 2.05 4.88
CA ASN A 128 -11.39 2.43 6.14
C ASN A 128 -12.09 3.63 6.81
N ARG A 129 -12.75 4.49 6.03
CA ARG A 129 -13.59 5.57 6.58
C ARG A 129 -14.81 5.07 7.35
N MET A 130 -15.31 3.87 7.05
CA MET A 130 -16.47 3.28 7.71
C MET A 130 -16.09 2.36 8.87
N ASP A 131 -14.82 2.01 8.97
CA ASP A 131 -14.28 1.19 10.07
C ASP A 131 -13.81 2.10 11.21
N ILE A 132 -14.81 2.60 11.98
CA ILE A 132 -14.55 3.51 13.09
C ILE A 132 -13.82 2.78 14.23
N GLU A 133 -13.98 1.48 14.36
CA GLU A 133 -13.27 0.71 15.38
C GLU A 133 -11.76 0.68 15.10
N ASP A 134 -11.36 0.36 13.86
CA ASP A 134 -9.97 0.39 13.43
C ASP A 134 -9.39 1.81 13.50
N TYR A 135 -10.18 2.82 13.13
CA TYR A 135 -9.78 4.23 13.29
C TYR A 135 -9.49 4.58 14.74
N ASN A 136 -10.41 4.25 15.67
CA ASN A 136 -10.23 4.54 17.08
C ASN A 136 -9.02 3.80 17.67
N ILE A 137 -8.83 2.52 17.33
CA ILE A 137 -7.66 1.76 17.78
C ILE A 137 -6.36 2.42 17.29
N SER A 138 -6.30 2.76 16.00
CA SER A 138 -5.13 3.42 15.40
C SER A 138 -4.86 4.80 15.99
N ALA A 139 -5.91 5.59 16.26
CA ALA A 139 -5.79 6.91 16.85
C ALA A 139 -5.31 6.87 18.32
N LEU A 140 -5.69 5.82 19.04
CA LEU A 140 -5.32 5.62 20.45
C LEU A 140 -3.93 4.98 20.61
N GLU A 141 -3.31 4.48 19.55
CA GLU A 141 -1.98 3.84 19.62
C GLU A 141 -0.89 4.77 20.17
N ASP A 142 -0.96 6.06 19.88
CA ASP A 142 0.06 7.04 20.31
C ASP A 142 -0.17 7.58 21.74
N LEU A 143 -1.31 7.26 22.39
CA LEU A 143 -1.68 7.75 23.70
C LEU A 143 -1.22 6.83 24.84
N SER A 144 -1.08 7.40 26.05
CA SER A 144 -0.83 6.66 27.26
C SER A 144 -2.08 5.92 27.77
N GLU A 145 -1.90 4.90 28.59
CA GLU A 145 -3.01 4.11 29.15
C GLU A 145 -3.98 4.97 29.98
N GLU A 146 -3.45 5.96 30.70
CA GLU A 146 -4.24 6.91 31.51
C GLU A 146 -5.10 7.83 30.63
N GLU A 147 -4.54 8.34 29.53
CA GLU A 147 -5.27 9.16 28.56
C GLU A 147 -6.38 8.36 27.87
N ILE A 148 -6.10 7.10 27.50
CA ILE A 148 -7.10 6.19 26.91
C ILE A 148 -8.24 5.96 27.87
N ALA A 149 -7.95 5.68 29.17
CA ALA A 149 -8.97 5.48 30.18
C ALA A 149 -9.85 6.74 30.38
N GLY A 150 -9.24 7.92 30.34
CA GLY A 150 -9.96 9.19 30.42
C GLY A 150 -10.90 9.47 29.22
N ILE A 151 -10.51 9.04 28.03
CA ILE A 151 -11.29 9.27 26.78
C ILE A 151 -12.44 8.25 26.64
N VAL A 152 -12.16 6.97 26.90
CA VAL A 152 -13.10 5.86 26.63
C VAL A 152 -14.01 5.55 27.83
N GLY A 153 -13.58 5.96 29.04
CA GLY A 153 -14.22 5.63 30.32
C GLY A 153 -13.62 4.37 30.94
N GLU A 154 -13.54 4.36 32.29
CA GLU A 154 -12.88 3.31 33.05
C GLU A 154 -13.47 1.90 32.80
N ASP A 155 -14.77 1.80 32.58
CA ASP A 155 -15.46 0.52 32.34
C ASP A 155 -15.04 -0.15 31.01
N ARG A 156 -14.72 0.63 29.98
CA ARG A 156 -14.37 0.13 28.64
C ARG A 156 -12.88 0.12 28.38
N ALA A 157 -12.11 0.85 29.18
CA ALA A 157 -10.67 0.99 29.03
C ALA A 157 -9.92 -0.34 28.89
N PRO A 158 -10.15 -1.38 29.73
CA PRO A 158 -9.37 -2.62 29.65
C PRO A 158 -9.54 -3.35 28.31
N ALA A 159 -10.76 -3.40 27.78
CA ALA A 159 -11.02 -4.04 26.50
C ALA A 159 -10.41 -3.28 25.31
N VAL A 160 -10.41 -1.94 25.34
CA VAL A 160 -9.80 -1.11 24.30
C VAL A 160 -8.28 -1.17 24.37
N LEU A 161 -7.70 -1.11 25.57
CA LEU A 161 -6.26 -1.23 25.81
C LEU A 161 -5.70 -2.55 25.28
N GLU A 162 -6.43 -3.65 25.48
CA GLU A 162 -6.01 -4.95 24.94
C GLU A 162 -5.96 -4.93 23.41
N LYS A 163 -6.98 -4.34 22.75
CA LYS A 163 -7.00 -4.20 21.29
C LYS A 163 -5.85 -3.31 20.78
N VAL A 164 -5.60 -2.17 21.43
CA VAL A 164 -4.50 -1.27 21.10
C VAL A 164 -3.14 -1.96 21.28
N ARG A 165 -2.91 -2.67 22.38
CA ARG A 165 -1.67 -3.43 22.60
C ARG A 165 -1.47 -4.51 21.55
N ARG A 166 -2.55 -5.18 21.14
CA ARG A 166 -2.53 -6.19 20.08
C ARG A 166 -2.15 -5.58 18.73
N SER A 167 -2.74 -4.43 18.37
CA SER A 167 -2.41 -3.69 17.16
C SER A 167 -0.95 -3.25 17.14
N LYS A 168 -0.47 -2.63 18.21
CA LYS A 168 0.96 -2.27 18.38
C LYS A 168 1.89 -3.48 18.20
N ARG A 169 1.54 -4.62 18.79
CA ARG A 169 2.34 -5.84 18.68
C ARG A 169 2.38 -6.37 17.26
N LYS A 170 1.25 -6.37 16.54
CA LYS A 170 1.21 -6.74 15.13
C LYS A 170 2.09 -5.82 14.28
N GLY A 171 1.95 -4.51 14.46
CA GLY A 171 2.75 -3.51 13.76
C GLY A 171 4.24 -3.68 14.01
N ALA A 172 4.66 -3.86 15.26
CA ALA A 172 6.06 -4.07 15.63
C ALA A 172 6.65 -5.35 15.01
N VAL A 173 5.93 -6.47 15.07
CA VAL A 173 6.38 -7.74 14.49
C VAL A 173 6.50 -7.64 12.98
N CYS A 174 5.49 -7.10 12.30
CA CYS A 174 5.53 -6.90 10.85
C CYS A 174 6.65 -5.92 10.45
N GLY A 175 6.85 -4.85 11.22
CA GLY A 175 7.94 -3.91 11.00
C GLY A 175 9.32 -4.57 11.06
N ILE A 176 9.55 -5.39 12.08
CA ILE A 176 10.82 -6.14 12.22
C ILE A 176 11.02 -7.11 11.04
N ILE A 177 9.99 -7.88 10.66
CA ILE A 177 10.06 -8.82 9.55
C ILE A 177 10.43 -8.08 8.24
N MET A 178 9.77 -6.97 7.97
CA MET A 178 10.02 -6.18 6.74
C MET A 178 11.39 -5.49 6.76
N LEU A 179 11.88 -5.05 7.92
CA LEU A 179 13.25 -4.53 8.07
C LEU A 179 14.29 -5.61 7.76
N VAL A 180 14.11 -6.82 8.29
CA VAL A 180 15.00 -7.96 8.01
C VAL A 180 14.95 -8.32 6.51
N ALA A 181 13.76 -8.39 5.92
CA ALA A 181 13.60 -8.66 4.49
C ALA A 181 14.33 -7.60 3.65
N THR A 182 14.22 -6.32 4.01
CA THR A 182 14.92 -5.22 3.33
C THR A 182 16.44 -5.30 3.53
N ALA A 183 16.89 -5.62 4.75
CA ALA A 183 18.32 -5.80 5.06
C ALA A 183 18.96 -6.97 4.27
N ILE A 184 18.17 -7.94 3.84
CA ILE A 184 18.63 -9.04 2.97
C ILE A 184 18.54 -8.64 1.49
N ALA A 185 17.42 -8.03 1.08
CA ALA A 185 17.17 -7.69 -0.33
C ALA A 185 18.15 -6.65 -0.89
N LEU A 186 18.47 -5.60 -0.11
CA LEU A 186 19.37 -4.54 -0.56
C LEU A 186 20.79 -5.03 -0.85
N PRO A 187 21.49 -5.76 0.06
CA PRO A 187 22.79 -6.33 -0.25
C PRO A 187 22.77 -7.28 -1.45
N LEU A 188 21.71 -8.11 -1.60
CA LEU A 188 21.56 -9.00 -2.75
C LEU A 188 21.46 -8.21 -4.06
N MET A 189 20.69 -7.12 -4.07
CA MET A 189 20.58 -6.24 -5.23
C MET A 189 21.92 -5.61 -5.61
N PHE A 190 22.65 -5.03 -4.63
CA PHE A 190 23.96 -4.42 -4.87
C PHE A 190 25.00 -5.46 -5.31
N TRP A 191 25.02 -6.64 -4.68
CA TRP A 191 25.88 -7.74 -5.07
C TRP A 191 25.61 -8.18 -6.51
N ALA A 192 24.36 -8.42 -6.84
CA ALA A 192 23.93 -8.82 -8.18
C ALA A 192 24.34 -7.81 -9.25
N THR A 193 24.14 -6.52 -8.98
CA THR A 193 24.52 -5.44 -9.89
C THR A 193 26.04 -5.33 -10.06
N TRP A 194 26.81 -5.49 -8.96
CA TRP A 194 28.27 -5.39 -8.99
C TRP A 194 28.95 -6.53 -9.73
N TYR A 195 28.46 -7.77 -9.54
CA TYR A 195 29.04 -8.96 -10.17
C TYR A 195 28.37 -9.34 -11.50
N GLY A 196 27.30 -8.66 -11.89
CA GLY A 196 26.56 -8.94 -13.13
C GLY A 196 25.89 -10.30 -13.14
N ASP A 197 25.50 -10.84 -11.96
CA ASP A 197 24.88 -12.15 -11.84
C ASP A 197 23.38 -12.07 -12.23
N PRO A 198 22.99 -12.64 -13.39
CA PRO A 198 21.63 -12.54 -13.90
C PRO A 198 20.60 -13.23 -12.98
N PHE A 199 21.00 -14.25 -12.24
CA PHE A 199 20.10 -14.96 -11.32
C PHE A 199 19.67 -14.04 -10.17
N TRP A 200 20.61 -13.42 -9.46
CA TRP A 200 20.30 -12.54 -8.34
C TRP A 200 19.66 -11.23 -8.77
N ILE A 201 19.96 -10.70 -9.95
CA ILE A 201 19.27 -9.54 -10.53
C ILE A 201 17.79 -9.84 -10.73
N SER A 202 17.44 -11.08 -11.11
CA SER A 202 16.04 -11.47 -11.31
C SER A 202 15.29 -11.77 -10.02
N TYR A 203 15.97 -12.13 -8.93
CA TYR A 203 15.31 -12.64 -7.70
C TYR A 203 15.56 -11.80 -6.44
N PHE A 204 16.22 -10.65 -6.50
CA PHE A 204 16.50 -9.78 -5.34
C PHE A 204 15.25 -9.31 -4.59
N TRP A 205 14.10 -9.33 -5.21
CA TRP A 205 12.79 -8.94 -4.64
C TRP A 205 12.12 -10.03 -3.80
N LEU A 206 12.56 -11.29 -3.92
CA LEU A 206 11.99 -12.44 -3.19
C LEU A 206 11.92 -12.25 -1.67
N PRO A 207 12.94 -11.69 -0.98
CA PRO A 207 12.86 -11.46 0.46
C PRO A 207 11.65 -10.62 0.90
N TRP A 208 11.24 -9.64 0.09
CA TRP A 208 10.04 -8.83 0.41
C TRP A 208 8.75 -9.62 0.26
N LEU A 209 8.65 -10.49 -0.74
CA LEU A 209 7.49 -11.36 -0.91
C LEU A 209 7.38 -12.36 0.25
N VAL A 210 8.49 -13.00 0.62
CA VAL A 210 8.55 -13.90 1.77
C VAL A 210 8.24 -13.14 3.06
N GLY A 211 8.79 -11.94 3.23
CA GLY A 211 8.51 -11.05 4.36
C GLY A 211 7.02 -10.73 4.48
N GLY A 212 6.36 -10.40 3.38
CA GLY A 212 4.92 -10.15 3.35
C GLY A 212 4.08 -11.38 3.78
N LEU A 213 4.43 -12.57 3.29
CA LEU A 213 3.78 -13.82 3.71
C LEU A 213 3.99 -14.11 5.21
N LEU A 214 5.20 -13.90 5.70
CA LEU A 214 5.52 -14.06 7.14
C LEU A 214 4.76 -13.04 8.00
N CYS A 215 4.59 -11.80 7.56
CA CYS A 215 3.74 -10.82 8.24
C CYS A 215 2.29 -11.30 8.35
N GLY A 216 1.73 -11.84 7.27
CA GLY A 216 0.38 -12.41 7.29
C GLY A 216 0.26 -13.56 8.29
N ALA A 217 1.20 -14.51 8.27
CA ALA A 217 1.23 -15.62 9.19
C ALA A 217 1.38 -15.17 10.66
N ALA A 218 2.25 -14.18 10.91
CA ALA A 218 2.45 -13.61 12.25
C ALA A 218 1.18 -12.92 12.78
N CYS A 219 0.47 -12.16 11.94
CA CYS A 219 -0.80 -11.55 12.31
C CYS A 219 -1.84 -12.59 12.71
N ILE A 220 -2.00 -13.67 11.93
CA ILE A 220 -2.91 -14.77 12.25
C ILE A 220 -2.51 -15.44 13.56
N ALA A 221 -1.22 -15.71 13.77
CA ALA A 221 -0.74 -16.34 15.01
C ALA A 221 -0.98 -15.47 16.26
N ILE A 222 -0.88 -14.15 16.13
CA ILE A 222 -1.20 -13.21 17.22
C ILE A 222 -2.70 -13.23 17.52
N ASP A 223 -3.55 -13.29 16.49
CA ASP A 223 -5.01 -13.34 16.67
C ASP A 223 -5.49 -14.64 17.30
N MET A 224 -4.85 -15.78 17.00
CA MET A 224 -5.20 -17.06 17.61
C MET A 224 -4.79 -17.20 19.08
N ARG A 225 -3.85 -16.39 19.56
CA ARG A 225 -3.36 -16.43 20.96
C ARG A 225 -4.10 -15.50 21.92
N ALA A 226 -5.01 -14.72 21.39
CA ALA A 226 -5.80 -13.73 22.12
C ALA A 226 -7.23 -14.19 22.37
#